data_54759d10e9f7a197e9ef4aaf28209c33
#
_entry.id   54759d10e9f7a197e9ef4aaf28209c33
#
_cell.length_a   1.000
_cell.length_b   1.000
_cell.length_c   1.000
_cell.angle_alpha   90.00
_cell.angle_beta   90.00
_cell.angle_gamma   90.00
#
_symmetry.space_group_name_H-M   'P 1'
#
loop_
_entity.id
_entity.type
_entity.pdbx_description
1 polymer ?
#
loop_
_entity_poly.entity_id
_entity_poly.type
_entity_poly.pdbx_seq_one_letter_code
_entity_poly.pdbx_strand_id
1 'polypeptide(L)'
;MTPAPNAVQTLFATSLDDLGGHSVKLAQYKGKTLIVNFWASWCPPCIAEMPELSRFYKDHGSKNLQMIGIAIDNPTSVRNFLKARAVSYPVLLGGMGGTELSAKLGDNQGGLPFTVIIAPGGSIVFQKLGQTSYTELLKHLSGTT
;
A
#
# COMPACT_ATOMS: atom_id res chain seq x y z
N MET A 1 -6.42 15.10 5.42
CA MET A 1 -6.79 13.77 4.87
C MET A 1 -7.54 12.97 5.92
N THR A 2 -8.83 13.25 6.02
CA THR A 2 -9.66 12.56 7.02
C THR A 2 -10.20 11.25 6.44
N PRO A 3 -9.92 10.11 7.08
CA PRO A 3 -10.49 8.85 6.61
C PRO A 3 -12.00 8.82 6.79
N ALA A 4 -12.69 8.09 5.92
CA ALA A 4 -14.11 7.82 6.08
C ALA A 4 -14.34 6.94 7.33
N PRO A 5 -15.53 7.02 7.96
CA PRO A 5 -15.87 6.07 9.02
C PRO A 5 -15.74 4.64 8.51
N ASN A 6 -15.19 3.75 9.32
CA ASN A 6 -15.01 2.34 8.99
C ASN A 6 -14.08 2.07 7.78
N ALA A 7 -13.19 3.03 7.43
CA ALA A 7 -12.29 2.87 6.30
C ALA A 7 -11.39 1.64 6.46
N VAL A 8 -10.83 1.43 7.64
CA VAL A 8 -9.94 0.29 7.92
C VAL A 8 -10.72 -1.03 7.86
N GLN A 9 -11.95 -1.06 8.40
CA GLN A 9 -12.79 -2.25 8.29
C GLN A 9 -13.11 -2.56 6.84
N THR A 10 -13.37 -1.53 6.02
CA THR A 10 -13.61 -1.70 4.59
C THR A 10 -12.39 -2.29 3.90
N LEU A 11 -11.19 -1.80 4.24
CA LEU A 11 -9.94 -2.34 3.69
C LEU A 11 -9.84 -3.84 3.98
N PHE A 12 -10.02 -4.24 5.24
CA PHE A 12 -9.88 -5.64 5.62
C PHE A 12 -11.02 -6.54 5.13
N ALA A 13 -12.14 -5.96 4.72
CA ALA A 13 -13.23 -6.70 4.09
C ALA A 13 -13.04 -6.86 2.58
N THR A 14 -12.03 -6.23 2.00
CA THR A 14 -11.77 -6.22 0.56
C THR A 14 -10.89 -7.38 0.16
N SER A 15 -11.17 -7.95 -1.02
CA SER A 15 -10.28 -8.89 -1.69
C SER A 15 -9.83 -8.27 -3.00
N LEU A 16 -8.56 -8.42 -3.33
CA LEU A 16 -7.97 -7.92 -4.58
C LEU A 16 -7.18 -9.06 -5.23
N ASP A 17 -7.08 -9.00 -6.56
CA ASP A 17 -6.31 -10.01 -7.28
C ASP A 17 -4.81 -9.70 -7.21
N ASP A 18 -4.02 -10.77 -7.09
CA ASP A 18 -2.58 -10.66 -7.30
C ASP A 18 -2.25 -10.66 -8.79
N LEU A 19 -0.96 -10.63 -9.13
CA LEU A 19 -0.52 -10.59 -10.53
C LEU A 19 -0.79 -11.89 -11.28
N GLY A 20 -0.98 -12.98 -10.56
CA GLY A 20 -1.32 -14.29 -11.14
C GLY A 20 -2.81 -14.52 -11.29
N GLY A 21 -3.65 -13.55 -10.94
CA GLY A 21 -5.10 -13.67 -11.02
C GLY A 21 -5.75 -14.35 -9.82
N HIS A 22 -4.99 -14.58 -8.74
CA HIS A 22 -5.52 -15.18 -7.53
C HIS A 22 -6.11 -14.11 -6.62
N SER A 23 -7.29 -14.37 -6.05
CA SER A 23 -7.93 -13.46 -5.11
C SER A 23 -7.22 -13.50 -3.76
N VAL A 24 -6.85 -12.33 -3.25
CA VAL A 24 -6.17 -12.17 -1.96
C VAL A 24 -7.10 -11.43 -1.01
N LYS A 25 -7.43 -12.06 0.09
CA LYS A 25 -8.25 -11.45 1.16
C LYS A 25 -7.36 -10.57 2.02
N LEU A 26 -7.64 -9.27 2.07
CA LEU A 26 -6.83 -8.34 2.88
C LEU A 26 -7.01 -8.60 4.38
N ALA A 27 -8.07 -9.31 4.78
CA ALA A 27 -8.28 -9.73 6.17
C ALA A 27 -7.12 -10.55 6.73
N GLN A 28 -6.34 -11.23 5.88
CA GLN A 28 -5.19 -12.01 6.34
C GLN A 28 -4.09 -11.14 6.98
N TYR A 29 -4.11 -9.84 6.73
CA TYR A 29 -3.11 -8.91 7.26
C TYR A 29 -3.56 -8.23 8.57
N LYS A 30 -4.74 -8.57 9.09
CA LYS A 30 -5.20 -8.03 10.39
C LYS A 30 -4.25 -8.42 11.51
N GLY A 31 -4.09 -7.51 12.48
CA GLY A 31 -3.26 -7.76 13.65
C GLY A 31 -1.78 -7.50 13.43
N LYS A 32 -1.39 -7.09 12.23
CA LYS A 32 -0.03 -6.71 11.88
C LYS A 32 0.06 -5.20 11.71
N THR A 33 1.27 -4.66 11.78
CA THR A 33 1.51 -3.34 11.21
C THR A 33 1.44 -3.49 9.70
N LEU A 34 0.50 -2.80 9.05
CA LEU A 34 0.28 -2.90 7.61
C LEU A 34 0.59 -1.58 6.93
N ILE A 35 1.52 -1.61 5.98
CA ILE A 35 1.85 -0.45 5.14
C ILE A 35 1.19 -0.69 3.78
N VAL A 36 0.32 0.23 3.39
CA VAL A 36 -0.39 0.15 2.10
C VAL A 36 0.07 1.32 1.24
N ASN A 37 0.61 1.01 0.07
CA ASN A 37 1.08 2.01 -0.89
C ASN A 37 0.25 1.91 -2.17
N PHE A 38 -0.51 2.97 -2.47
CA PHE A 38 -1.27 3.08 -3.71
C PHE A 38 -0.38 3.74 -4.75
N TRP A 39 -0.25 3.13 -5.92
CA TRP A 39 0.69 3.57 -6.96
C TRP A 39 0.20 3.23 -8.36
N ALA A 40 0.91 3.75 -9.37
CA ALA A 40 0.68 3.40 -10.76
C ALA A 40 1.99 3.43 -11.54
N SER A 41 2.07 2.65 -12.61
CA SER A 41 3.28 2.57 -13.44
C SER A 41 3.53 3.85 -14.25
N TRP A 42 2.50 4.66 -14.45
CA TRP A 42 2.58 5.95 -15.17
C TRP A 42 2.88 7.14 -14.25
N CYS A 43 3.14 6.90 -12.99
CA CYS A 43 3.29 7.94 -11.97
C CYS A 43 4.76 8.09 -11.59
N PRO A 44 5.49 9.13 -12.04
CA PRO A 44 6.92 9.26 -11.76
C PRO A 44 7.30 9.26 -10.27
N PRO A 45 6.63 10.00 -9.36
CA PRO A 45 6.99 9.92 -7.94
C PRO A 45 6.70 8.55 -7.33
N CYS A 46 5.72 7.79 -7.84
CA CYS A 46 5.50 6.41 -7.41
C CYS A 46 6.72 5.54 -7.74
N ILE A 47 7.22 5.67 -8.96
CA ILE A 47 8.39 4.90 -9.43
C ILE A 47 9.62 5.28 -8.62
N ALA A 48 9.78 6.56 -8.31
CA ALA A 48 10.95 7.07 -7.59
C ALA A 48 11.04 6.51 -6.16
N GLU A 49 9.91 6.28 -5.49
CA GLU A 49 9.93 5.78 -4.09
C GLU A 49 10.07 4.27 -4.00
N MET A 50 9.73 3.51 -5.05
CA MET A 50 9.64 2.05 -4.97
C MET A 50 10.92 1.35 -4.54
N PRO A 51 12.13 1.76 -4.99
CA PRO A 51 13.35 1.14 -4.49
C PRO A 51 13.53 1.29 -2.97
N GLU A 52 13.17 2.44 -2.40
CA GLU A 52 13.27 2.67 -0.96
C GLU A 52 12.25 1.85 -0.18
N LEU A 53 11.01 1.77 -0.69
CA LEU A 53 9.97 0.94 -0.08
C LEU A 53 10.36 -0.53 -0.11
N SER A 54 10.90 -0.98 -1.23
CA SER A 54 11.35 -2.37 -1.40
C SER A 54 12.47 -2.71 -0.43
N ARG A 55 13.46 -1.83 -0.30
CA ARG A 55 14.56 -2.02 0.65
C ARG A 55 14.05 -2.02 2.09
N PHE A 56 13.12 -1.11 2.41
CA PHE A 56 12.51 -1.04 3.73
C PHE A 56 11.83 -2.36 4.10
N TYR A 57 11.04 -2.91 3.19
CA TYR A 57 10.36 -4.17 3.46
C TYR A 57 11.31 -5.35 3.57
N LYS A 58 12.37 -5.36 2.76
CA LYS A 58 13.44 -6.36 2.89
C LYS A 58 14.05 -6.36 4.28
N ASP A 59 14.30 -5.16 4.82
CA ASP A 59 14.98 -5.00 6.11
C ASP A 59 14.05 -5.23 7.31
N HIS A 60 12.79 -4.82 7.20
CA HIS A 60 11.86 -4.75 8.34
C HIS A 60 10.63 -5.64 8.22
N GLY A 61 10.38 -6.23 7.06
CA GLY A 61 9.26 -7.14 6.87
C GLY A 61 9.38 -8.36 7.77
N SER A 62 8.27 -8.78 8.37
CA SER A 62 8.23 -9.92 9.28
C SER A 62 6.80 -10.42 9.38
N LYS A 63 6.56 -11.43 10.22
CA LYS A 63 5.20 -11.87 10.50
C LYS A 63 4.35 -10.78 11.18
N ASN A 64 4.99 -9.75 11.74
CA ASN A 64 4.31 -8.66 12.43
C ASN A 64 4.26 -7.36 11.62
N LEU A 65 4.96 -7.30 10.48
CA LEU A 65 4.98 -6.14 9.60
C LEU A 65 4.84 -6.56 8.15
N GLN A 66 3.76 -6.14 7.54
CA GLN A 66 3.45 -6.42 6.14
C GLN A 66 3.37 -5.12 5.35
N MET A 67 3.93 -5.13 4.14
CA MET A 67 3.72 -4.06 3.16
C MET A 67 3.01 -4.66 1.96
N ILE A 68 2.08 -3.91 1.37
CA ILE A 68 1.45 -4.25 0.10
C ILE A 68 1.41 -3.01 -0.78
N GLY A 69 1.61 -3.20 -2.06
CA GLY A 69 1.36 -2.17 -3.06
C GLY A 69 0.02 -2.46 -3.74
N ILE A 70 -0.82 -1.44 -3.86
CA ILE A 70 -2.10 -1.56 -4.58
C ILE A 70 -1.99 -0.70 -5.84
N ALA A 71 -1.99 -1.35 -7.00
CA ALA A 71 -1.81 -0.67 -8.27
C ALA A 71 -3.14 -0.11 -8.79
N ILE A 72 -3.17 1.20 -9.02
CA ILE A 72 -4.28 1.91 -9.66
C ILE A 72 -3.95 2.01 -11.15
N ASP A 73 -3.99 0.87 -11.82
CA ASP A 73 -3.48 0.73 -13.18
C ASP A 73 -4.03 -0.56 -13.79
N ASN A 74 -3.85 -0.73 -15.10
CA ASN A 74 -4.28 -1.97 -15.74
C ASN A 74 -3.25 -3.10 -15.49
N PRO A 75 -3.73 -4.36 -15.47
CA PRO A 75 -2.86 -5.48 -15.13
C PRO A 75 -1.65 -5.67 -16.05
N THR A 76 -1.80 -5.42 -17.33
CA THR A 76 -0.71 -5.58 -18.30
C THR A 76 0.41 -4.61 -18.04
N SER A 77 0.10 -3.33 -17.81
CA SER A 77 1.10 -2.31 -17.51
C SER A 77 1.82 -2.61 -16.20
N VAL A 78 1.09 -3.08 -15.18
CA VAL A 78 1.68 -3.43 -13.89
C VAL A 78 2.64 -4.62 -14.04
N ARG A 79 2.23 -5.68 -14.74
CA ARG A 79 3.08 -6.84 -14.97
C ARG A 79 4.36 -6.47 -15.73
N ASN A 80 4.21 -5.67 -16.79
CA ASN A 80 5.37 -5.26 -17.60
C ASN A 80 6.32 -4.41 -16.78
N PHE A 81 5.79 -3.48 -15.99
CA PHE A 81 6.62 -2.64 -15.12
C PHE A 81 7.42 -3.49 -14.13
N LEU A 82 6.77 -4.42 -13.45
CA LEU A 82 7.40 -5.23 -12.41
C LEU A 82 8.37 -6.27 -12.95
N LYS A 83 8.22 -6.69 -14.21
CA LYS A 83 9.23 -7.53 -14.88
C LYS A 83 10.56 -6.80 -15.00
N ALA A 84 10.52 -5.51 -15.28
CA ALA A 84 11.71 -4.69 -15.43
C ALA A 84 12.23 -4.17 -14.09
N ARG A 85 11.33 -3.96 -13.12
CA ARG A 85 11.65 -3.33 -11.82
C ARG A 85 10.93 -4.06 -10.70
N ALA A 86 11.46 -5.21 -10.30
CA ALA A 86 10.89 -6.03 -9.25
C ALA A 86 10.96 -5.33 -7.88
N VAL A 87 9.95 -5.57 -7.05
CA VAL A 87 9.90 -5.10 -5.67
C VAL A 87 9.83 -6.29 -4.71
N SER A 88 10.17 -6.06 -3.44
CA SER A 88 10.23 -7.13 -2.44
C SER A 88 8.88 -7.43 -1.79
N TYR A 89 7.90 -6.53 -1.92
CA TYR A 89 6.59 -6.67 -1.29
C TYR A 89 5.53 -7.12 -2.31
N PRO A 90 4.45 -7.75 -1.85
CA PRO A 90 3.34 -8.13 -2.73
C PRO A 90 2.68 -6.94 -3.38
N VAL A 91 2.34 -7.08 -4.67
CA VAL A 91 1.59 -6.07 -5.42
C VAL A 91 0.24 -6.68 -5.80
N LEU A 92 -0.82 -5.95 -5.50
CA LEU A 92 -2.20 -6.33 -5.79
C LEU A 92 -2.79 -5.35 -6.79
N LEU A 93 -3.76 -5.83 -7.57
CA LEU A 93 -4.41 -5.02 -8.60
C LEU A 93 -5.65 -4.37 -8.01
N GLY A 94 -5.63 -3.04 -7.91
CA GLY A 94 -6.72 -2.28 -7.31
C GLY A 94 -7.81 -1.86 -8.29
N GLY A 95 -7.41 -1.42 -9.47
CA GLY A 95 -8.35 -0.90 -10.45
C GLY A 95 -9.21 0.23 -9.88
N MET A 96 -10.47 0.30 -10.29
CA MET A 96 -11.42 1.32 -9.80
C MET A 96 -11.75 1.12 -8.33
N GLY A 97 -11.84 -0.12 -7.87
CA GLY A 97 -12.06 -0.42 -6.46
C GLY A 97 -10.91 0.08 -5.58
N GLY A 98 -9.69 0.06 -6.11
CA GLY A 98 -8.53 0.61 -5.43
C GLY A 98 -8.61 2.12 -5.25
N THR A 99 -9.11 2.83 -6.25
CA THR A 99 -9.33 4.28 -6.16
C THR A 99 -10.34 4.61 -5.07
N GLU A 100 -11.45 3.88 -5.02
CA GLU A 100 -12.45 4.07 -3.97
C GLU A 100 -11.88 3.79 -2.58
N LEU A 101 -11.07 2.76 -2.46
CA LEU A 101 -10.45 2.37 -1.21
C LEU A 101 -9.47 3.44 -0.72
N SER A 102 -8.61 3.96 -1.61
CA SER A 102 -7.68 5.02 -1.25
C SER A 102 -8.41 6.29 -0.81
N ALA A 103 -9.52 6.63 -1.48
CA ALA A 103 -10.35 7.77 -1.10
C ALA A 103 -10.91 7.61 0.32
N LYS A 104 -11.41 6.42 0.66
CA LYS A 104 -11.91 6.13 2.00
C LYS A 104 -10.83 6.24 3.06
N LEU A 105 -9.61 5.90 2.72
CA LEU A 105 -8.46 5.98 3.63
C LEU A 105 -7.88 7.40 3.75
N GLY A 106 -8.45 8.37 3.03
CA GLY A 106 -8.10 9.78 3.17
C GLY A 106 -7.58 10.45 1.92
N ASP A 107 -7.36 9.74 0.83
CA ASP A 107 -6.92 10.32 -0.44
C ASP A 107 -8.11 10.87 -1.22
N ASN A 108 -8.63 12.01 -0.77
CA ASN A 108 -9.86 12.59 -1.33
C ASN A 108 -9.70 13.12 -2.75
N GLN A 109 -8.48 13.38 -3.20
CA GLN A 109 -8.18 13.96 -4.51
C GLN A 109 -7.74 12.93 -5.52
N GLY A 110 -7.59 11.66 -5.12
CA GLY A 110 -7.15 10.60 -6.01
C GLY A 110 -5.70 10.73 -6.46
N GLY A 111 -4.87 11.49 -5.73
CA GLY A 111 -3.46 11.65 -6.05
C GLY A 111 -2.64 10.41 -5.72
N LEU A 112 -1.49 10.25 -6.40
CA LEU A 112 -0.56 9.15 -6.20
C LEU A 112 0.87 9.68 -6.12
N PRO A 113 1.77 9.02 -5.38
CA PRO A 113 1.50 7.86 -4.52
C PRO A 113 0.77 8.28 -3.24
N PHE A 114 0.03 7.34 -2.66
CA PHE A 114 -0.61 7.55 -1.37
C PHE A 114 -0.26 6.39 -0.44
N THR A 115 0.27 6.69 0.73
CA THR A 115 0.75 5.67 1.67
C THR A 115 0.04 5.81 3.00
N VAL A 116 -0.40 4.67 3.53
CA VAL A 116 -1.07 4.58 4.82
C VAL A 116 -0.37 3.52 5.66
N ILE A 117 -0.17 3.79 6.94
CA ILE A 117 0.29 2.78 7.90
C ILE A 117 -0.83 2.54 8.90
N ILE A 118 -1.21 1.27 9.06
CA ILE A 118 -2.23 0.82 9.98
C ILE A 118 -1.55 0.02 11.08
N ALA A 119 -1.73 0.45 12.33
CA ALA A 119 -1.19 -0.24 13.50
C ALA A 119 -1.92 -1.58 13.73
N PRO A 120 -1.32 -2.53 14.48
CA PRO A 120 -1.94 -3.84 14.73
C PRO A 120 -3.36 -3.77 15.28
N GLY A 121 -3.69 -2.74 16.05
CA GLY A 121 -5.03 -2.53 16.60
C GLY A 121 -6.05 -1.93 15.64
N GLY A 122 -5.63 -1.59 14.41
CA GLY A 122 -6.52 -1.07 13.37
C GLY A 122 -6.53 0.45 13.23
N SER A 123 -5.73 1.17 14.00
CA SER A 123 -5.64 2.64 13.90
C SER A 123 -4.73 3.05 12.75
N ILE A 124 -5.13 4.07 12.00
CA ILE A 124 -4.25 4.69 11.01
C ILE A 124 -3.28 5.59 11.76
N VAL A 125 -1.98 5.31 11.63
CA VAL A 125 -0.92 6.05 12.33
C VAL A 125 -0.08 6.92 11.39
N PHE A 126 -0.28 6.80 10.08
CA PHE A 126 0.44 7.60 9.09
C PHE A 126 -0.38 7.65 7.81
N GLN A 127 -0.45 8.83 7.21
CA GLN A 127 -1.02 9.06 5.88
C GLN A 127 -0.12 10.05 5.15
N LYS A 128 0.21 9.75 3.92
CA LYS A 128 0.95 10.71 3.09
C LYS A 128 0.52 10.63 1.64
N LEU A 129 0.13 11.77 1.09
CA LEU A 129 -0.04 11.95 -0.34
C LEU A 129 1.26 12.54 -0.88
N GLY A 130 1.94 11.80 -1.73
CA GLY A 130 3.25 12.15 -2.27
C GLY A 130 4.31 11.13 -1.91
N GLN A 131 5.50 11.34 -2.45
CA GLN A 131 6.62 10.42 -2.29
C GLN A 131 7.04 10.30 -0.83
N THR A 132 7.21 9.07 -0.35
CA THR A 132 7.77 8.77 0.96
C THR A 132 9.15 8.13 0.82
N SER A 133 9.83 7.93 1.94
CA SER A 133 11.19 7.42 1.97
C SER A 133 11.36 6.34 3.02
N TYR A 134 12.46 5.61 2.93
CA TYR A 134 12.87 4.63 3.94
C TYR A 134 12.93 5.26 5.34
N THR A 135 13.59 6.40 5.45
CA THR A 135 13.76 7.10 6.71
C THR A 135 12.42 7.54 7.31
N GLU A 136 11.51 8.02 6.46
CA GLU A 136 10.19 8.46 6.92
C GLU A 136 9.37 7.29 7.46
N LEU A 137 9.39 6.14 6.76
CA LEU A 137 8.70 4.95 7.23
C LEU A 137 9.26 4.46 8.55
N LEU A 138 10.58 4.41 8.67
CA LEU A 138 11.24 3.97 9.89
C LEU A 138 10.84 4.84 11.08
N LYS A 139 10.79 6.14 10.89
CA LYS A 139 10.43 7.11 11.91
C LYS A 139 9.00 6.89 12.45
N HIS A 140 8.06 6.57 11.56
CA HIS A 140 6.67 6.36 11.96
C HIS A 140 6.41 4.98 12.55
N LEU A 141 7.22 3.99 12.22
CA LEU A 141 7.09 2.66 12.80
C LEU A 141 7.54 2.58 14.25
N SER A 142 8.50 3.38 14.65
CA SER A 142 8.99 3.35 16.02
C SER A 142 7.92 3.73 17.06
N GLY A 143 6.84 4.39 16.63
CA GLY A 143 5.69 4.70 17.47
C GLY A 143 4.62 3.61 17.54
N THR A 144 4.75 2.52 16.77
CA THR A 144 3.72 1.47 16.66
C THR A 144 4.11 0.17 17.36
N THR A 145 5.32 0.05 17.84
CA THR A 145 5.84 -1.15 18.51
C THR A 145 5.50 -1.22 20.00
#